data_a013baf8ad556f2bf99b05305dd664a6
#
_entry.id   a013baf8ad556f2bf99b05305dd664a6
#
_cell.length_a   1.000
_cell.length_b   1.000
_cell.length_c   1.000
_cell.angle_alpha   90.00
_cell.angle_beta   90.00
_cell.angle_gamma   90.00
#
_symmetry.space_group_name_H-M   'P 1'
#
loop_
_entity.id
_entity.type
_entity.pdbx_description
1 polymer ?
#
loop_
_entity_poly.entity_id
_entity_poly.type
_entity_poly.pdbx_seq_one_letter_code
_entity_poly.pdbx_strand_id
1 'polypeptide(L)'
;MKIFETRTLGLLKKSLDVYTAQHEAIAKNIANADNPDYKRVNTDFSQVLKTNMNAKLKVDNPRHIGNPKPVESKADEKSKDTQVDITREMASLAENQIRFEFASKVLSINYRMLGTSITGQER
;
A
#
# COMPACT_ATOMS: atom_id res chain seq x y z
N MET A 1 12.66 -14.40 -18.22
CA MET A 1 11.57 -15.26 -17.76
C MET A 1 11.34 -15.00 -16.28
N LYS A 2 10.15 -14.49 -15.90
CA LYS A 2 9.80 -14.24 -14.49
C LYS A 2 8.98 -15.41 -13.92
N ILE A 3 9.56 -16.60 -13.92
CA ILE A 3 8.87 -17.86 -13.56
C ILE A 3 8.41 -17.87 -12.10
N PHE A 4 9.13 -17.15 -11.22
CA PHE A 4 8.85 -17.11 -9.77
C PHE A 4 8.13 -15.84 -9.32
N GLU A 5 7.90 -14.89 -10.21
CA GLU A 5 7.20 -13.66 -9.88
C GLU A 5 5.70 -13.84 -10.10
N THR A 6 5.04 -14.45 -9.11
CA THR A 6 3.58 -14.57 -9.13
C THR A 6 2.95 -13.18 -8.97
N ARG A 7 1.73 -13.00 -9.50
CA ARG A 7 0.94 -11.76 -9.35
C ARG A 7 0.83 -11.35 -7.88
N THR A 8 0.70 -12.32 -6.99
CA THR A 8 0.61 -12.10 -5.53
C THR A 8 1.89 -11.52 -4.95
N LEU A 9 3.07 -12.02 -5.34
CA LEU A 9 4.35 -11.48 -4.87
C LEU A 9 4.59 -10.05 -5.37
N GLY A 10 4.23 -9.78 -6.62
CA GLY A 10 4.29 -8.42 -7.17
C GLY A 10 3.37 -7.46 -6.43
N LEU A 11 2.17 -7.91 -6.04
CA LEU A 11 1.23 -7.11 -5.25
C LEU A 11 1.75 -6.86 -3.83
N LEU A 12 2.32 -7.88 -3.16
CA LEU A 12 2.92 -7.73 -1.83
C LEU A 12 4.07 -6.72 -1.83
N LYS A 13 4.96 -6.76 -2.83
CA LYS A 13 6.03 -5.77 -2.96
C LYS A 13 5.47 -4.35 -3.07
N LYS A 14 4.49 -4.15 -3.96
CA LYS A 14 3.84 -2.83 -4.12
C LYS A 14 3.11 -2.38 -2.86
N SER A 15 2.51 -3.30 -2.10
CA SER A 15 1.86 -2.93 -0.84
C SER A 15 2.88 -2.48 0.21
N LEU A 16 4.07 -3.07 0.27
CA LEU A 16 5.16 -2.61 1.13
C LEU A 16 5.61 -1.19 0.76
N ASP A 17 5.76 -0.88 -0.54
CA ASP A 17 6.11 0.47 -1.00
C ASP A 17 5.03 1.49 -0.57
N VAL A 18 3.75 1.11 -0.67
CA VAL A 18 2.63 1.95 -0.23
C VAL A 18 2.66 2.16 1.29
N TYR A 19 2.90 1.11 2.08
CA TYR A 19 2.99 1.25 3.55
C TYR A 19 4.19 2.10 3.97
N THR A 20 5.33 2.02 3.27
CA THR A 20 6.48 2.89 3.52
C THR A 20 6.12 4.36 3.25
N ALA A 21 5.50 4.66 2.11
CA ALA A 21 5.07 6.02 1.79
C ALA A 21 4.03 6.55 2.80
N GLN A 22 3.12 5.69 3.26
CA GLN A 22 2.15 6.02 4.31
C GLN A 22 2.85 6.33 5.64
N HIS A 23 3.84 5.53 6.02
CA HIS A 23 4.64 5.74 7.23
C HIS A 23 5.34 7.10 7.21
N GLU A 24 5.97 7.47 6.09
CA GLU A 24 6.61 8.76 5.91
C GLU A 24 5.62 9.93 6.01
N ALA A 25 4.42 9.79 5.42
CA ALA A 25 3.39 10.82 5.48
C ALA A 25 2.89 11.04 6.92
N ILE A 26 2.65 9.95 7.67
CA ILE A 26 2.24 10.00 9.09
C ILE A 26 3.36 10.63 9.93
N ALA A 27 4.61 10.21 9.73
CA ALA A 27 5.75 10.76 10.45
C ALA A 27 5.91 12.28 10.20
N LYS A 28 5.69 12.75 8.97
CA LYS A 28 5.67 14.18 8.66
C LYS A 28 4.56 14.93 9.40
N ASN A 29 3.36 14.33 9.48
CA ASN A 29 2.25 14.93 10.21
C ASN A 29 2.59 15.07 11.71
N ILE A 30 3.11 14.00 12.32
CA ILE A 30 3.49 14.00 13.75
C ILE A 30 4.58 15.02 14.02
N ALA A 31 5.64 15.07 13.19
CA ALA A 31 6.75 15.98 13.36
C ALA A 31 6.37 17.46 13.25
N ASN A 32 5.26 17.77 12.59
CA ASN A 32 4.77 19.14 12.39
C ASN A 32 3.45 19.42 13.13
N ALA A 33 3.09 18.59 14.10
CA ALA A 33 1.81 18.72 14.80
C ALA A 33 1.65 20.03 15.57
N ASP A 34 2.75 20.58 16.06
CA ASP A 34 2.79 21.84 16.81
C ASP A 34 2.92 23.08 15.91
N ASN A 35 3.06 22.91 14.60
CA ASN A 35 3.20 24.01 13.66
C ASN A 35 1.83 24.50 13.17
N PRO A 36 1.39 25.71 13.53
CA PRO A 36 0.06 26.21 13.17
C PRO A 36 -0.14 26.44 11.65
N ASP A 37 0.95 26.63 10.90
CA ASP A 37 0.92 26.86 9.47
C ASP A 37 0.99 25.54 8.65
N TYR A 38 1.18 24.41 9.34
CA TYR A 38 1.30 23.13 8.67
C TYR A 38 -0.06 22.58 8.23
N LYS A 39 -0.13 22.20 6.97
CA LYS A 39 -1.30 21.49 6.44
C LYS A 39 -1.06 19.99 6.49
N ARG A 40 -1.95 19.29 7.17
CA ARG A 40 -1.92 17.83 7.29
C ARG A 40 -1.83 17.16 5.92
N VAL A 41 -0.83 16.28 5.73
CA VAL A 41 -0.71 15.44 4.55
C VAL A 41 -1.72 14.29 4.64
N ASN A 42 -2.41 14.00 3.53
CA ASN A 42 -3.34 12.87 3.48
C ASN A 42 -2.57 11.55 3.61
N THR A 43 -2.97 10.73 4.56
CA THR A 43 -2.39 9.41 4.87
C THR A 43 -3.24 8.23 4.36
N ASP A 44 -4.35 8.50 3.66
CA ASP A 44 -5.19 7.45 3.06
C ASP A 44 -4.65 7.01 1.70
N PHE A 45 -3.89 5.93 1.69
CA PHE A 45 -3.34 5.30 0.50
C PHE A 45 -4.20 4.14 -0.03
N SER A 46 -5.41 3.96 0.47
CA SER A 46 -6.31 2.88 0.04
C SER A 46 -6.63 2.92 -1.45
N GLN A 47 -6.75 4.11 -2.03
CA GLN A 47 -6.96 4.30 -3.46
C GLN A 47 -5.75 3.85 -4.28
N VAL A 48 -4.54 4.17 -3.82
CA VAL A 48 -3.30 3.75 -4.49
C VAL A 48 -3.19 2.23 -4.49
N LEU A 49 -3.53 1.59 -3.37
CA LEU A 49 -3.51 0.13 -3.27
C LEU A 49 -4.57 -0.51 -4.19
N LYS A 50 -5.80 0.00 -4.21
CA LYS A 50 -6.86 -0.45 -5.11
C LYS A 50 -6.46 -0.34 -6.59
N THR A 51 -5.84 0.77 -6.98
CA THR A 51 -5.35 0.96 -8.35
C THR A 51 -4.29 -0.06 -8.72
N ASN A 52 -3.39 -0.39 -7.79
CA ASN A 52 -2.37 -1.41 -7.98
C ASN A 52 -2.93 -2.83 -8.01
N MET A 53 -4.00 -3.11 -7.24
CA MET A 53 -4.71 -4.40 -7.27
C MET A 53 -5.47 -4.61 -8.57
N ASN A 54 -6.08 -3.57 -9.10
CA ASN A 54 -6.81 -3.55 -10.37
C ASN A 54 -5.84 -3.35 -11.55
N ALA A 55 -4.73 -4.08 -11.57
CA ALA A 55 -3.82 -4.08 -12.72
C ALA A 55 -4.62 -4.37 -13.99
N LYS A 56 -4.70 -3.37 -14.86
CA LYS A 56 -5.50 -3.37 -16.08
C LYS A 56 -5.20 -4.62 -16.90
N LEU A 57 -6.22 -5.41 -17.17
CA LEU A 57 -6.18 -6.36 -18.26
C LEU A 57 -5.90 -5.55 -19.53
N LYS A 58 -4.81 -5.87 -20.21
CA LYS A 58 -4.50 -5.27 -21.51
C LYS A 58 -5.57 -5.72 -22.48
N VAL A 59 -6.46 -4.82 -22.87
CA VAL A 59 -7.51 -5.07 -23.82
C VAL A 59 -7.00 -4.63 -25.18
N ASP A 60 -6.60 -5.59 -26.00
CA ASP A 60 -6.11 -5.31 -27.36
C ASP A 60 -7.26 -5.09 -28.36
N ASN A 61 -8.49 -5.42 -27.99
CA ASN A 61 -9.68 -5.24 -28.84
C ASN A 61 -10.80 -4.53 -28.04
N PRO A 62 -11.40 -3.43 -28.58
CA PRO A 62 -12.46 -2.69 -27.89
C PRO A 62 -13.75 -3.48 -27.64
N ARG A 63 -13.90 -4.66 -28.26
CA ARG A 63 -15.02 -5.58 -28.02
C ARG A 63 -14.80 -6.52 -26.84
N HIS A 64 -13.60 -6.57 -26.26
CA HIS A 64 -13.33 -7.34 -25.06
C HIS A 64 -13.84 -6.58 -23.83
N ILE A 65 -14.37 -7.33 -22.87
CA ILE A 65 -14.80 -6.78 -21.58
C ILE A 65 -13.55 -6.29 -20.85
N GLY A 66 -13.30 -4.99 -20.94
CA GLY A 66 -12.26 -4.32 -20.15
C GLY A 66 -12.69 -4.19 -18.69
N ASN A 67 -11.74 -4.01 -17.78
CA ASN A 67 -12.08 -3.60 -16.44
C ASN A 67 -12.95 -2.33 -16.48
N PRO A 68 -14.03 -2.27 -15.69
CA PRO A 68 -14.79 -1.04 -15.57
C PRO A 68 -13.81 0.08 -15.22
N LYS A 69 -13.92 1.21 -15.92
CA LYS A 69 -13.13 2.40 -15.58
C LYS A 69 -13.27 2.61 -14.08
N PRO A 70 -12.17 2.84 -13.35
CA PRO A 70 -12.29 3.25 -11.97
C PRO A 70 -13.26 4.43 -11.97
N VAL A 71 -14.38 4.28 -11.29
CA VAL A 71 -15.19 5.44 -10.96
C VAL A 71 -14.23 6.32 -10.19
N GLU A 72 -13.84 7.45 -10.76
CA GLU A 72 -13.20 8.51 -10.02
C GLU A 72 -14.18 8.88 -8.91
N SER A 73 -14.10 8.14 -7.81
CA SER A 73 -14.66 8.64 -6.58
C SER A 73 -13.84 9.91 -6.36
N LYS A 74 -14.45 11.06 -6.72
CA LYS A 74 -13.99 12.33 -6.21
C LYS A 74 -13.81 12.07 -4.74
N ALA A 75 -12.57 11.92 -4.32
CA ALA A 75 -12.24 11.93 -2.92
C ALA A 75 -12.88 13.21 -2.44
N ASP A 76 -13.95 13.09 -1.65
CA ASP A 76 -14.53 14.22 -1.00
C ASP A 76 -13.40 14.86 -0.20
N GLU A 77 -12.86 15.94 -0.77
CA GLU A 77 -11.95 16.86 -0.12
C GLU A 77 -12.71 17.60 0.99
N LYS A 78 -13.18 16.84 1.95
CA LYS A 78 -13.79 17.37 3.15
C LYS A 78 -13.22 16.71 4.40
N SER A 79 -11.93 16.54 4.48
CA SER A 79 -11.30 16.59 5.79
C SER A 79 -11.02 18.07 6.10
N LYS A 80 -12.01 18.72 6.72
CA LYS A 80 -11.88 20.04 7.34
C LYS A 80 -10.92 20.05 8.55
N ASP A 81 -10.20 18.99 8.81
CA ASP A 81 -9.17 18.92 9.83
C ASP A 81 -7.86 19.39 9.23
N THR A 82 -7.67 20.71 9.24
CA THR A 82 -6.37 21.34 8.95
C THR A 82 -5.36 21.09 10.07
N GLN A 83 -5.82 20.74 11.26
CA GLN A 83 -4.96 20.52 12.42
C GLN A 83 -4.62 19.04 12.60
N VAL A 84 -3.37 18.76 12.94
CA VAL A 84 -2.91 17.39 13.16
C VAL A 84 -3.33 16.90 14.54
N ASP A 85 -4.09 15.82 14.60
CA ASP A 85 -4.36 15.10 15.85
C ASP A 85 -3.27 14.04 16.06
N ILE A 86 -2.35 14.31 16.98
CA ILE A 86 -1.23 13.43 17.30
C ILE A 86 -1.71 12.04 17.71
N THR A 87 -2.75 11.93 18.52
CA THR A 87 -3.27 10.64 18.99
C THR A 87 -3.76 9.79 17.84
N ARG A 88 -4.48 10.41 16.91
CA ARG A 88 -4.98 9.75 15.70
C ARG A 88 -3.85 9.34 14.77
N GLU A 89 -2.84 10.21 14.57
CA GLU A 89 -1.68 9.89 13.74
C GLU A 89 -0.84 8.75 14.35
N MET A 90 -0.66 8.73 15.67
CA MET A 90 0.05 7.64 16.35
C MET A 90 -0.70 6.30 16.23
N ALA A 91 -2.02 6.31 16.35
CA ALA A 91 -2.84 5.11 16.10
C ALA A 91 -2.70 4.62 14.66
N SER A 92 -2.72 5.55 13.69
CA SER A 92 -2.52 5.24 12.27
C SER A 92 -1.12 4.69 11.99
N LEU A 93 -0.10 5.20 12.71
CA LEU A 93 1.28 4.72 12.63
C LEU A 93 1.39 3.27 13.09
N ALA A 94 0.80 2.96 14.24
CA ALA A 94 0.79 1.60 14.79
C ALA A 94 0.05 0.62 13.86
N GLU A 95 -1.09 1.03 13.32
CA GLU A 95 -1.83 0.22 12.34
C GLU A 95 -1.00 -0.03 11.07
N ASN A 96 -0.35 1.00 10.53
CA ASN A 96 0.50 0.89 9.35
C ASN A 96 1.69 -0.04 9.61
N GLN A 97 2.30 0.03 10.79
CA GLN A 97 3.39 -0.85 11.17
C GLN A 97 2.97 -2.32 11.20
N ILE A 98 1.82 -2.63 11.80
CA ILE A 98 1.28 -3.99 11.82
C ILE A 98 1.05 -4.52 10.39
N ARG A 99 0.49 -3.70 9.51
CA ARG A 99 0.26 -4.06 8.11
C ARG A 99 1.56 -4.30 7.35
N PHE A 100 2.56 -3.45 7.56
CA PHE A 100 3.88 -3.58 6.95
C PHE A 100 4.59 -4.87 7.42
N GLU A 101 4.60 -5.13 8.73
CA GLU A 101 5.21 -6.33 9.31
C GLU A 101 4.53 -7.60 8.80
N PHE A 102 3.19 -7.61 8.74
CA PHE A 102 2.45 -8.74 8.17
C PHE A 102 2.81 -9.00 6.71
N ALA A 103 2.79 -7.97 5.86
CA ALA A 103 3.13 -8.09 4.46
C ALA A 103 4.59 -8.56 4.25
N SER A 104 5.52 -8.02 5.04
CA SER A 104 6.93 -8.42 5.04
C SER A 104 7.11 -9.87 5.46
N LYS A 105 6.40 -10.31 6.50
CA LYS A 105 6.43 -11.70 6.97
C LYS A 105 5.91 -12.68 5.92
N VAL A 106 4.78 -12.35 5.30
CA VAL A 106 4.20 -13.17 4.23
C VAL A 106 5.16 -13.25 3.03
N LEU A 107 5.78 -12.14 2.66
CA LEU A 107 6.76 -12.10 1.57
C LEU A 107 7.98 -12.99 1.90
N SER A 108 8.52 -12.89 3.10
CA SER A 108 9.63 -13.70 3.58
C SER A 108 9.31 -15.19 3.57
N ILE A 109 8.11 -15.59 4.02
CA ILE A 109 7.66 -16.99 3.99
C ILE A 109 7.59 -17.50 2.54
N ASN A 110 7.03 -16.71 1.61
CA ASN A 110 6.96 -17.11 0.21
C ASN A 110 8.35 -17.30 -0.41
N TYR A 111 9.30 -16.42 -0.13
CA TYR A 111 10.68 -16.59 -0.61
C TYR A 111 11.38 -17.81 0.00
N ARG A 112 11.14 -18.08 1.29
CA ARG A 112 11.66 -19.27 1.92
C ARG A 112 11.11 -20.55 1.30
N MET A 113 9.78 -20.61 1.05
CA MET A 113 9.15 -21.75 0.39
C MET A 113 9.72 -21.97 -1.03
N LEU A 114 9.96 -20.90 -1.77
CA LEU A 114 10.60 -21.00 -3.09
C LEU A 114 12.04 -21.52 -2.96
N GLY A 115 12.79 -21.04 -1.99
CA GLY A 115 14.15 -21.48 -1.71
C GLY A 115 14.20 -22.98 -1.36
N THR A 116 13.33 -23.46 -0.47
CA THR A 116 13.24 -24.88 -0.12
C THR A 116 12.82 -25.75 -1.30
N SER A 117 11.91 -25.26 -2.14
CA SER A 117 11.50 -25.99 -3.37
C SER A 117 12.64 -26.13 -4.38
N ILE A 118 13.55 -25.16 -4.44
CA ILE A 118 14.71 -25.20 -5.34
C ILE A 118 15.83 -26.08 -4.78
N THR A 119 16.10 -25.99 -3.50
CA THR A 119 17.23 -26.70 -2.86
C THR A 119 16.88 -28.09 -2.37
N GLY A 120 15.59 -28.42 -2.23
CA GLY A 120 15.12 -29.69 -1.67
C GLY A 120 15.44 -29.88 -0.18
N GLN A 121 15.92 -28.85 0.51
CA GLN A 121 16.26 -28.90 1.94
C GLN A 121 15.23 -28.10 2.74
N GLU A 122 14.52 -28.77 3.63
CA GLU A 122 13.80 -28.12 4.74
C GLU A 122 14.83 -27.65 5.79
N ARG A 123 14.88 -26.35 6.06
CA ARG A 123 15.61 -25.79 7.22
C ARG A 123 14.63 -25.22 8.22
#